data_aac80d7d257682e2e0ebab772ce6e9e5
#
_entry.id   aac80d7d257682e2e0ebab772ce6e9e5
#
_cell.length_a   1.000
_cell.length_b   1.000
_cell.length_c   1.000
_cell.angle_alpha   90.00
_cell.angle_beta   90.00
_cell.angle_gamma   90.00
#
_symmetry.space_group_name_H-M   'P 1'
#
loop_
_entity.id
_entity.type
_entity.pdbx_description
1 polymer ?
#
loop_
_entity_poly.entity_id
_entity_poly.type
_entity_poly.pdbx_seq_one_letter_code
_entity_poly.pdbx_strand_id
1 'polypeptide(L)'
;MATPPAGRILVAVSGGPDSTALLIALHESGHEVVAAHYDHALRDGSAEVARQVAELCARLGVPLICERRTEALPKGSVQAAARTLRYAFLDRARAQAGADVVAVAHTADDLVEGVVLHMLRGCGLAGFRGMPARRGHFIRPFLNVWRKDVREYLKVRGIVAHEDPANLDPRFARVRVRHLILPALERDRPGIGRRFHSAAGAAMRLHEAASTAAAGATTRGELRRLPEPVAAEALKLLYVRAGGSDPGLSRAHIAAMLSVAEPGRGGRGVDLPGGLRFRIVGDLMQVVPSRRVSNGPLRLQVKTCMGCDDSHAAHLRPGLAVSLGFRRPGLRLRPLGGRGSRKLQDIFVDARVPREDRDAWPLVFAGEKLAWVPGLAVDAELARPHGEPGLHVAITPMPVPTAPKVVRLENPKSPLGDLS
;
A
#
# COMPACT_ATOMS: atom_id res chain seq x y z
N MET A 1 1.11 9.57 -27.75
CA MET A 1 1.66 9.71 -26.39
C MET A 1 0.57 10.26 -25.47
N ALA A 2 0.41 9.75 -24.26
CA ALA A 2 -0.50 10.38 -23.29
C ALA A 2 0.11 11.71 -22.83
N THR A 3 -0.73 12.76 -22.72
CA THR A 3 -0.27 14.10 -22.28
C THR A 3 0.13 14.05 -20.80
N PRO A 4 1.37 14.37 -20.43
CA PRO A 4 1.77 14.51 -19.04
C PRO A 4 1.06 15.70 -18.36
N PRO A 5 0.96 15.70 -17.03
CA PRO A 5 0.46 16.87 -16.31
C PRO A 5 1.38 18.08 -16.53
N ALA A 6 0.84 19.29 -16.34
CA ALA A 6 1.63 20.50 -16.29
C ALA A 6 2.67 20.42 -15.14
N GLY A 7 3.82 21.07 -15.31
CA GLY A 7 4.91 21.10 -14.35
C GLY A 7 6.18 20.44 -14.83
N ARG A 8 7.18 20.36 -13.94
CA ARG A 8 8.50 19.80 -14.24
C ARG A 8 8.46 18.27 -14.22
N ILE A 9 9.07 17.63 -15.21
CA ILE A 9 9.07 16.17 -15.40
C ILE A 9 10.49 15.63 -15.26
N LEU A 10 10.71 14.70 -14.32
CA LEU A 10 11.92 13.89 -14.32
C LEU A 10 11.75 12.72 -15.30
N VAL A 11 12.64 12.59 -16.28
CA VAL A 11 12.60 11.50 -17.26
C VAL A 11 13.66 10.45 -16.93
N ALA A 12 13.23 9.22 -16.67
CA ALA A 12 14.13 8.11 -16.42
C ALA A 12 14.77 7.63 -17.73
N VAL A 13 16.06 7.89 -17.92
CA VAL A 13 16.82 7.58 -19.15
C VAL A 13 17.79 6.44 -18.88
N SER A 14 17.56 5.28 -19.50
CA SER A 14 18.44 4.11 -19.39
C SER A 14 19.49 4.04 -20.50
N GLY A 15 19.45 4.93 -21.48
CA GLY A 15 20.25 4.87 -22.70
C GLY A 15 19.65 3.99 -23.81
N GLY A 16 18.63 3.18 -23.49
CA GLY A 16 17.91 2.38 -24.49
C GLY A 16 16.93 3.21 -25.35
N PRO A 17 16.49 2.64 -26.52
CA PRO A 17 15.70 3.39 -27.49
C PRO A 17 14.42 4.01 -26.90
N ASP A 18 13.66 3.25 -26.11
CA ASP A 18 12.39 3.72 -25.56
C ASP A 18 12.57 4.94 -24.65
N SER A 19 13.59 4.91 -23.77
CA SER A 19 13.86 6.02 -22.82
C SER A 19 14.46 7.25 -23.50
N THR A 20 15.29 7.03 -24.53
CA THR A 20 15.88 8.08 -25.36
C THR A 20 14.77 8.80 -26.14
N ALA A 21 13.88 8.06 -26.78
CA ALA A 21 12.75 8.64 -27.51
C ALA A 21 11.79 9.40 -26.58
N LEU A 22 11.54 8.88 -25.36
CA LEU A 22 10.69 9.56 -24.39
C LEU A 22 11.26 10.91 -23.97
N LEU A 23 12.55 10.98 -23.68
CA LEU A 23 13.24 12.23 -23.33
C LEU A 23 13.08 13.26 -24.43
N ILE A 24 13.39 12.88 -25.68
CA ILE A 24 13.33 13.78 -26.84
C ILE A 24 11.91 14.22 -27.10
N ALA A 25 10.94 13.31 -27.10
CA ALA A 25 9.55 13.62 -27.37
C ALA A 25 8.94 14.58 -26.34
N LEU A 26 9.28 14.44 -25.07
CA LEU A 26 8.81 15.34 -24.01
C LEU A 26 9.47 16.72 -24.13
N HIS A 27 10.77 16.76 -24.42
CA HIS A 27 11.50 17.99 -24.64
C HIS A 27 10.97 18.78 -25.85
N GLU A 28 10.81 18.10 -27.02
CA GLU A 28 10.26 18.70 -28.24
C GLU A 28 8.80 19.17 -28.09
N SER A 29 8.05 18.53 -27.20
CA SER A 29 6.67 18.95 -26.87
C SER A 29 6.61 20.17 -25.92
N GLY A 30 7.75 20.79 -25.57
CA GLY A 30 7.83 21.99 -24.77
C GLY A 30 7.66 21.75 -23.26
N HIS A 31 7.77 20.52 -22.78
CA HIS A 31 7.75 20.25 -21.35
C HIS A 31 9.08 20.63 -20.69
N GLU A 32 9.02 21.14 -19.45
CA GLU A 32 10.19 21.33 -18.62
C GLU A 32 10.69 19.98 -18.13
N VAL A 33 11.79 19.47 -18.70
CA VAL A 33 12.31 18.14 -18.42
C VAL A 33 13.69 18.18 -17.75
N VAL A 34 13.89 17.23 -16.82
CA VAL A 34 15.20 16.90 -16.24
C VAL A 34 15.42 15.41 -16.48
N ALA A 35 16.57 15.03 -17.02
CA ALA A 35 16.93 13.63 -17.24
C ALA A 35 17.50 13.00 -15.96
N ALA A 36 17.21 11.71 -15.72
CA ALA A 36 17.79 10.94 -14.63
C ALA A 36 18.33 9.60 -15.15
N HIS A 37 19.62 9.36 -14.96
CA HIS A 37 20.29 8.11 -15.35
C HIS A 37 20.87 7.40 -14.14
N TYR A 38 20.55 6.09 -13.98
CA TYR A 38 21.10 5.23 -12.94
C TYR A 38 21.98 4.14 -13.56
N ASP A 39 23.28 4.26 -13.40
CA ASP A 39 24.22 3.22 -13.82
C ASP A 39 24.32 2.11 -12.76
N HIS A 40 23.75 0.97 -13.08
CA HIS A 40 23.77 -0.20 -12.20
C HIS A 40 25.15 -0.81 -11.99
N ALA A 41 26.15 -0.44 -12.81
CA ALA A 41 27.51 -1.01 -12.80
C ALA A 41 27.51 -2.55 -12.75
N LEU A 42 26.63 -3.19 -13.56
CA LEU A 42 26.48 -4.65 -13.63
C LEU A 42 27.26 -5.28 -14.78
N ARG A 43 27.80 -4.47 -15.68
CA ARG A 43 28.45 -4.91 -16.92
C ARG A 43 29.58 -3.98 -17.32
N ASP A 44 30.52 -4.53 -18.03
CA ASP A 44 31.50 -3.75 -18.79
C ASP A 44 30.74 -2.90 -19.83
N GLY A 45 31.17 -1.66 -20.03
CA GLY A 45 30.51 -0.72 -20.95
C GLY A 45 29.37 0.10 -20.36
N SER A 46 28.92 -0.13 -19.10
CA SER A 46 27.87 0.68 -18.48
C SER A 46 28.25 2.17 -18.37
N ALA A 47 29.52 2.47 -18.15
CA ALA A 47 30.03 3.84 -18.13
C ALA A 47 29.93 4.52 -19.49
N GLU A 48 30.08 3.78 -20.59
CA GLU A 48 29.91 4.28 -21.96
C GLU A 48 28.46 4.68 -22.21
N VAL A 49 27.51 3.89 -21.76
CA VAL A 49 26.07 4.25 -21.83
C VAL A 49 25.78 5.53 -21.06
N ALA A 50 26.34 5.68 -19.84
CA ALA A 50 26.17 6.89 -19.05
C ALA A 50 26.75 8.12 -19.79
N ARG A 51 27.93 7.99 -20.47
CA ARG A 51 28.52 9.04 -21.29
C ARG A 51 27.62 9.43 -22.45
N GLN A 52 27.08 8.46 -23.21
CA GLN A 52 26.18 8.70 -24.33
C GLN A 52 24.89 9.42 -23.88
N VAL A 53 24.34 9.08 -22.72
CA VAL A 53 23.19 9.77 -22.13
C VAL A 53 23.55 11.21 -21.78
N ALA A 54 24.73 11.46 -21.19
CA ALA A 54 25.21 12.80 -20.86
C ALA A 54 25.41 13.66 -22.12
N GLU A 55 26.00 13.10 -23.16
CA GLU A 55 26.17 13.80 -24.46
C GLU A 55 24.83 14.15 -25.11
N LEU A 56 23.87 13.24 -25.06
CA LEU A 56 22.51 13.50 -25.56
C LEU A 56 21.85 14.65 -24.78
N CYS A 57 21.92 14.63 -23.46
CA CYS A 57 21.34 15.67 -22.61
C CYS A 57 22.00 17.02 -22.86
N ALA A 58 23.33 17.05 -23.02
CA ALA A 58 24.07 18.28 -23.35
C ALA A 58 23.63 18.86 -24.70
N ARG A 59 23.48 18.02 -25.75
CA ARG A 59 22.99 18.46 -27.07
C ARG A 59 21.58 19.02 -27.03
N LEU A 60 20.72 18.48 -26.15
CA LEU A 60 19.34 18.95 -25.99
C LEU A 60 19.22 20.13 -25.03
N GLY A 61 20.28 20.53 -24.33
CA GLY A 61 20.18 21.51 -23.24
C GLY A 61 19.37 21.06 -22.03
N VAL A 62 19.23 19.75 -21.84
CA VAL A 62 18.44 19.16 -20.73
C VAL A 62 19.35 18.85 -19.54
N PRO A 63 19.03 19.34 -18.33
CA PRO A 63 19.77 18.99 -17.11
C PRO A 63 19.73 17.47 -16.85
N LEU A 64 20.87 16.91 -16.39
CA LEU A 64 21.02 15.50 -16.09
C LEU A 64 21.40 15.27 -14.63
N ILE A 65 20.69 14.39 -13.95
CA ILE A 65 21.07 13.79 -12.66
C ILE A 65 21.53 12.36 -12.93
N CYS A 66 22.78 12.06 -12.62
CA CYS A 66 23.37 10.75 -12.84
C CYS A 66 23.91 10.18 -11.52
N GLU A 67 23.64 8.90 -11.26
CA GLU A 67 24.16 8.17 -10.11
C GLU A 67 24.67 6.80 -10.57
N ARG A 68 25.84 6.42 -10.11
CA ARG A 68 26.42 5.10 -10.33
C ARG A 68 26.38 4.30 -9.04
N ARG A 69 25.94 3.05 -9.12
CA ARG A 69 25.93 2.13 -7.98
C ARG A 69 27.37 1.85 -7.51
N THR A 70 27.58 2.03 -6.24
CA THR A 70 28.87 1.72 -5.56
C THR A 70 28.76 0.49 -4.66
N GLU A 71 27.56 0.15 -4.18
CA GLU A 71 27.35 -0.93 -3.23
C GLU A 71 27.07 -2.28 -3.91
N ALA A 72 27.40 -3.38 -3.22
CA ALA A 72 27.04 -4.72 -3.68
C ALA A 72 25.51 -4.90 -3.69
N LEU A 73 25.02 -5.71 -4.65
CA LEU A 73 23.60 -6.04 -4.68
C LEU A 73 23.22 -6.93 -3.49
N PRO A 74 22.05 -6.72 -2.88
CA PRO A 74 21.51 -7.64 -1.88
C PRO A 74 21.38 -9.06 -2.42
N LYS A 75 21.54 -10.06 -1.54
CA LYS A 75 21.33 -11.47 -1.90
C LYS A 75 19.91 -11.68 -2.44
N GLY A 76 19.77 -12.43 -3.52
CA GLY A 76 18.48 -12.73 -4.14
C GLY A 76 18.43 -12.45 -5.64
N SER A 77 17.25 -12.07 -6.14
CA SER A 77 17.10 -11.73 -7.57
C SER A 77 17.77 -10.41 -7.89
N VAL A 78 18.85 -10.48 -8.70
CA VAL A 78 19.60 -9.31 -9.20
C VAL A 78 18.66 -8.28 -9.85
N GLN A 79 17.68 -8.74 -10.65
CA GLN A 79 16.73 -7.85 -11.31
C GLN A 79 15.80 -7.14 -10.33
N ALA A 80 15.32 -7.84 -9.30
CA ALA A 80 14.44 -7.22 -8.30
C ALA A 80 15.23 -6.18 -7.48
N ALA A 81 16.45 -6.50 -7.05
CA ALA A 81 17.32 -5.58 -6.32
C ALA A 81 17.68 -4.35 -7.17
N ALA A 82 18.10 -4.55 -8.42
CA ALA A 82 18.42 -3.47 -9.36
C ALA A 82 17.19 -2.57 -9.60
N ARG A 83 16.00 -3.16 -9.74
CA ARG A 83 14.76 -2.40 -9.87
C ARG A 83 14.48 -1.54 -8.64
N THR A 84 14.60 -2.10 -7.43
CA THR A 84 14.39 -1.36 -6.17
C THR A 84 15.33 -0.17 -6.05
N LEU A 85 16.63 -0.37 -6.29
CA LEU A 85 17.63 0.70 -6.24
C LEU A 85 17.34 1.80 -7.25
N ARG A 86 16.97 1.44 -8.49
CA ARG A 86 16.62 2.40 -9.54
C ARG A 86 15.42 3.25 -9.12
N TYR A 87 14.35 2.65 -8.57
CA TYR A 87 13.17 3.42 -8.13
C TYR A 87 13.51 4.34 -6.96
N ALA A 88 14.30 3.86 -5.98
CA ALA A 88 14.77 4.69 -4.87
C ALA A 88 15.62 5.89 -5.35
N PHE A 89 16.51 5.68 -6.35
CA PHE A 89 17.24 6.77 -6.99
C PHE A 89 16.29 7.77 -7.68
N LEU A 90 15.34 7.27 -8.48
CA LEU A 90 14.40 8.13 -9.19
C LEU A 90 13.55 8.99 -8.24
N ASP A 91 13.17 8.47 -7.07
CA ASP A 91 12.46 9.22 -6.03
C ASP A 91 13.33 10.36 -5.46
N ARG A 92 14.62 10.08 -5.18
CA ARG A 92 15.56 11.11 -4.72
C ARG A 92 15.82 12.17 -5.79
N ALA A 93 16.08 11.73 -7.02
CA ALA A 93 16.33 12.62 -8.17
C ALA A 93 15.11 13.52 -8.47
N ARG A 94 13.88 12.97 -8.32
CA ARG A 94 12.65 13.74 -8.46
C ARG A 94 12.58 14.88 -7.45
N ALA A 95 12.86 14.58 -6.18
CA ALA A 95 12.86 15.58 -5.13
C ALA A 95 13.97 16.65 -5.35
N GLN A 96 15.17 16.21 -5.72
CA GLN A 96 16.30 17.09 -6.03
C GLN A 96 16.01 18.04 -7.21
N ALA A 97 15.35 17.53 -8.27
CA ALA A 97 14.95 18.32 -9.43
C ALA A 97 13.75 19.22 -9.18
N GLY A 98 13.05 19.09 -8.04
CA GLY A 98 11.77 19.75 -7.83
C GLY A 98 10.72 19.32 -8.85
N ALA A 99 10.79 18.08 -9.34
CA ALA A 99 9.88 17.58 -10.37
C ALA A 99 8.59 17.01 -9.76
N ASP A 100 7.47 17.27 -10.43
CA ASP A 100 6.14 16.81 -9.99
C ASP A 100 5.95 15.31 -10.22
N VAL A 101 6.47 14.81 -11.35
CA VAL A 101 6.30 13.43 -11.79
C VAL A 101 7.60 12.85 -12.34
N VAL A 102 7.66 11.50 -12.35
CA VAL A 102 8.72 10.72 -13.00
C VAL A 102 8.13 10.00 -14.21
N ALA A 103 8.60 10.32 -15.40
CA ALA A 103 8.23 9.65 -16.64
C ALA A 103 9.14 8.45 -16.91
N VAL A 104 8.53 7.28 -17.12
CA VAL A 104 9.22 6.02 -17.46
C VAL A 104 8.72 5.50 -18.81
N ALA A 105 9.62 5.01 -19.65
CA ALA A 105 9.40 4.69 -21.06
C ALA A 105 8.82 3.29 -21.30
N HIS A 106 7.83 2.86 -20.50
CA HIS A 106 7.11 1.63 -20.78
C HIS A 106 6.19 1.81 -21.99
N THR A 107 6.28 0.89 -22.95
CA THR A 107 5.54 0.91 -24.23
C THR A 107 4.29 0.03 -24.21
N ALA A 108 3.50 0.07 -25.30
CA ALA A 108 2.38 -0.83 -25.51
C ALA A 108 2.83 -2.30 -25.55
N ASP A 109 4.01 -2.58 -26.13
CA ASP A 109 4.61 -3.91 -26.11
C ASP A 109 4.90 -4.39 -24.68
N ASP A 110 5.42 -3.52 -23.81
CA ASP A 110 5.67 -3.85 -22.39
C ASP A 110 4.39 -4.19 -21.63
N LEU A 111 3.30 -3.49 -21.94
CA LEU A 111 1.98 -3.77 -21.37
C LEU A 111 1.50 -5.16 -21.82
N VAL A 112 1.55 -5.45 -23.11
CA VAL A 112 1.13 -6.74 -23.68
C VAL A 112 1.98 -7.89 -23.15
N GLU A 113 3.31 -7.74 -23.10
CA GLU A 113 4.21 -8.72 -22.49
C GLU A 113 3.82 -9.02 -21.03
N GLY A 114 3.52 -7.98 -20.25
CA GLY A 114 3.07 -8.11 -18.88
C GLY A 114 1.74 -8.85 -18.75
N VAL A 115 0.77 -8.53 -19.61
CA VAL A 115 -0.54 -9.21 -19.66
C VAL A 115 -0.38 -10.69 -19.96
N VAL A 116 0.39 -11.05 -20.99
CA VAL A 116 0.65 -12.44 -21.36
C VAL A 116 1.34 -13.20 -20.22
N LEU A 117 2.33 -12.59 -19.58
CA LEU A 117 2.99 -13.19 -18.39
C LEU A 117 2.02 -13.44 -17.25
N HIS A 118 1.09 -12.53 -16.98
CA HIS A 118 0.08 -12.71 -15.95
C HIS A 118 -0.91 -13.82 -16.32
N MET A 119 -1.33 -13.89 -17.58
CA MET A 119 -2.20 -14.95 -18.08
C MET A 119 -1.56 -16.34 -17.92
N LEU A 120 -0.29 -16.49 -18.28
CA LEU A 120 0.47 -17.74 -18.11
C LEU A 120 0.59 -18.18 -16.65
N ARG A 121 0.47 -17.26 -15.70
CA ARG A 121 0.47 -17.53 -14.25
C ARG A 121 -0.92 -17.72 -13.67
N GLY A 122 -1.97 -17.67 -14.48
CA GLY A 122 -3.34 -17.81 -14.02
C GLY A 122 -3.87 -16.54 -13.33
N CYS A 123 -3.82 -15.40 -14.00
CA CYS A 123 -4.32 -14.14 -13.45
C CYS A 123 -5.85 -14.03 -13.53
N GLY A 124 -6.44 -13.30 -12.54
CA GLY A 124 -7.79 -12.75 -12.65
C GLY A 124 -7.80 -11.39 -13.39
N LEU A 125 -8.96 -10.70 -13.36
CA LEU A 125 -9.14 -9.38 -14.00
C LEU A 125 -8.06 -8.35 -13.60
N ALA A 126 -7.67 -8.34 -12.33
CA ALA A 126 -6.64 -7.45 -11.81
C ALA A 126 -5.26 -7.64 -12.48
N GLY A 127 -4.88 -8.88 -12.81
CA GLY A 127 -3.64 -9.15 -13.55
C GLY A 127 -3.77 -8.84 -15.05
N PHE A 128 -4.98 -9.01 -15.60
CA PHE A 128 -5.25 -8.79 -17.01
C PHE A 128 -5.26 -7.29 -17.40
N ARG A 129 -5.59 -6.39 -16.49
CA ARG A 129 -5.52 -4.91 -16.72
C ARG A 129 -4.11 -4.41 -17.05
N GLY A 130 -3.07 -5.21 -16.81
CA GLY A 130 -1.69 -4.82 -17.04
C GLY A 130 -1.21 -3.73 -16.07
N MET A 131 -0.28 -2.89 -16.54
CA MET A 131 0.25 -1.79 -15.74
C MET A 131 -0.55 -0.50 -15.96
N PRO A 132 -0.84 0.28 -14.90
CA PRO A 132 -1.55 1.55 -15.04
C PRO A 132 -0.67 2.63 -15.70
N ALA A 133 -1.31 3.58 -16.40
CA ALA A 133 -0.62 4.72 -16.98
C ALA A 133 0.04 5.63 -15.93
N ARG A 134 -0.54 5.67 -14.72
CA ARG A 134 0.00 6.40 -13.57
C ARG A 134 -0.04 5.55 -12.30
N ARG A 135 1.03 5.64 -11.50
CA ARG A 135 1.10 5.06 -10.15
C ARG A 135 1.84 6.02 -9.23
N GLY A 136 1.09 6.71 -8.37
CA GLY A 136 1.63 7.80 -7.58
C GLY A 136 2.17 8.91 -8.48
N HIS A 137 3.44 9.27 -8.32
CA HIS A 137 4.11 10.26 -9.17
C HIS A 137 4.79 9.65 -10.41
N PHE A 138 4.78 8.31 -10.58
CA PHE A 138 5.28 7.68 -11.81
C PHE A 138 4.24 7.67 -12.92
N ILE A 139 4.61 8.17 -14.11
CA ILE A 139 3.76 8.17 -15.31
C ILE A 139 4.41 7.39 -16.45
N ARG A 140 3.60 6.89 -17.38
CA ARG A 140 4.03 6.08 -18.53
C ARG A 140 3.45 6.65 -19.83
N PRO A 141 4.02 7.74 -20.35
CA PRO A 141 3.46 8.42 -21.53
C PRO A 141 3.41 7.54 -22.79
N PHE A 142 4.31 6.55 -22.90
CA PHE A 142 4.40 5.65 -24.05
C PHE A 142 3.56 4.38 -23.94
N LEU A 143 2.69 4.24 -22.93
CA LEU A 143 1.91 3.01 -22.73
C LEU A 143 0.99 2.63 -23.91
N ASN A 144 0.67 3.61 -24.78
CA ASN A 144 -0.09 3.42 -26.01
C ASN A 144 0.76 3.58 -27.29
N VAL A 145 2.09 3.65 -27.16
CA VAL A 145 3.04 3.79 -28.28
C VAL A 145 3.76 2.46 -28.47
N TRP A 146 3.81 1.96 -29.69
CA TRP A 146 4.48 0.71 -30.02
C TRP A 146 5.98 0.90 -30.21
N ARG A 147 6.80 -0.10 -29.86
CA ARG A 147 8.25 -0.04 -30.07
C ARG A 147 8.67 0.22 -31.52
N LYS A 148 7.89 -0.29 -32.48
CA LYS A 148 8.17 -0.01 -33.89
C LYS A 148 8.07 1.49 -34.21
N ASP A 149 7.08 2.17 -33.61
CA ASP A 149 6.87 3.60 -33.82
C ASP A 149 7.97 4.41 -33.10
N VAL A 150 8.43 3.94 -31.94
CA VAL A 150 9.60 4.50 -31.21
C VAL A 150 10.88 4.38 -32.07
N ARG A 151 11.14 3.22 -32.65
CA ARG A 151 12.32 3.00 -33.50
C ARG A 151 12.27 3.87 -34.76
N GLU A 152 11.11 3.99 -35.40
CA GLU A 152 10.96 4.86 -36.58
C GLU A 152 11.15 6.33 -36.23
N TYR A 153 10.61 6.77 -35.07
CA TYR A 153 10.82 8.11 -34.55
C TYR A 153 12.29 8.47 -34.35
N LEU A 154 13.09 7.55 -33.78
CA LEU A 154 14.55 7.74 -33.60
C LEU A 154 15.31 7.71 -34.93
N LYS A 155 14.94 6.77 -35.82
CA LYS A 155 15.54 6.63 -37.14
C LYS A 155 15.42 7.89 -37.98
N VAL A 156 14.23 8.47 -38.05
CA VAL A 156 13.99 9.75 -38.78
C VAL A 156 14.86 10.88 -38.27
N ARG A 157 15.27 10.83 -36.98
CA ARG A 157 16.14 11.83 -36.34
C ARG A 157 17.62 11.48 -36.40
N GLY A 158 17.99 10.38 -36.99
CA GLY A 158 19.37 9.91 -37.07
C GLY A 158 19.97 9.56 -35.69
N ILE A 159 19.13 9.20 -34.72
CA ILE A 159 19.57 8.92 -33.35
C ILE A 159 19.75 7.42 -33.18
N VAL A 160 20.98 7.03 -32.83
CA VAL A 160 21.32 5.65 -32.46
C VAL A 160 21.29 5.54 -30.95
N ALA A 161 20.43 4.67 -30.42
CA ALA A 161 20.35 4.38 -28.99
C ALA A 161 21.00 3.02 -28.69
N HIS A 162 21.49 2.84 -27.46
CA HIS A 162 22.12 1.62 -27.03
C HIS A 162 21.11 0.46 -26.92
N GLU A 163 21.40 -0.68 -27.55
CA GLU A 163 20.63 -1.91 -27.36
C GLU A 163 21.33 -2.82 -26.35
N ASP A 164 20.71 -3.02 -25.18
CA ASP A 164 21.26 -3.89 -24.13
C ASP A 164 21.17 -5.36 -24.54
N PRO A 165 22.29 -6.11 -24.62
CA PRO A 165 22.29 -7.54 -24.97
C PRO A 165 21.44 -8.43 -24.04
N ALA A 166 21.19 -8.00 -22.80
CA ALA A 166 20.30 -8.75 -21.89
C ALA A 166 18.84 -8.80 -22.34
N ASN A 167 18.44 -7.90 -23.24
CA ASN A 167 17.11 -7.95 -23.84
C ASN A 167 16.89 -9.18 -24.74
N LEU A 168 17.95 -9.95 -25.02
CA LEU A 168 17.92 -11.18 -25.82
C LEU A 168 18.07 -12.46 -24.98
N ASP A 169 18.33 -12.37 -23.65
CA ASP A 169 18.59 -13.54 -22.82
C ASP A 169 17.30 -14.34 -22.52
N PRO A 170 17.13 -15.56 -23.10
CA PRO A 170 15.91 -16.36 -22.97
C PRO A 170 15.69 -16.96 -21.58
N ARG A 171 16.65 -16.86 -20.66
CA ARG A 171 16.45 -17.23 -19.25
C ARG A 171 15.34 -16.40 -18.61
N PHE A 172 15.11 -15.18 -19.10
CA PHE A 172 14.08 -14.32 -18.58
C PHE A 172 12.72 -14.58 -19.26
N ALA A 173 11.70 -14.84 -18.42
CA ALA A 173 10.36 -15.13 -18.91
C ALA A 173 9.79 -14.03 -19.84
N ARG A 174 10.11 -12.76 -19.58
CA ARG A 174 9.69 -11.64 -20.39
C ARG A 174 10.34 -11.65 -21.78
N VAL A 175 11.61 -12.05 -21.85
CA VAL A 175 12.34 -12.21 -23.14
C VAL A 175 11.72 -13.34 -23.96
N ARG A 176 11.37 -14.48 -23.32
CA ARG A 176 10.63 -15.56 -24.01
C ARG A 176 9.27 -15.13 -24.54
N VAL A 177 8.50 -14.35 -23.76
CA VAL A 177 7.22 -13.81 -24.24
C VAL A 177 7.44 -12.92 -25.47
N ARG A 178 8.42 -12.02 -25.42
CA ARG A 178 8.74 -11.08 -26.50
C ARG A 178 9.22 -11.74 -27.77
N HIS A 179 10.11 -12.72 -27.66
CA HIS A 179 10.82 -13.27 -28.84
C HIS A 179 10.28 -14.62 -29.30
N LEU A 180 9.53 -15.35 -28.48
CA LEU A 180 8.98 -16.67 -28.85
C LEU A 180 7.46 -16.69 -28.88
N ILE A 181 6.80 -16.30 -27.77
CA ILE A 181 5.35 -16.50 -27.61
C ILE A 181 4.56 -15.50 -28.45
N LEU A 182 4.80 -14.20 -28.28
CA LEU A 182 4.09 -13.17 -29.03
C LEU A 182 4.31 -13.27 -30.54
N PRO A 183 5.52 -13.49 -31.07
CA PRO A 183 5.71 -13.70 -32.50
C PRO A 183 5.02 -14.96 -33.03
N ALA A 184 4.93 -16.04 -32.27
CA ALA A 184 4.18 -17.23 -32.66
C ALA A 184 2.68 -16.93 -32.74
N LEU A 185 2.14 -16.26 -31.72
CA LEU A 185 0.73 -15.86 -31.70
C LEU A 185 0.40 -14.86 -32.81
N GLU A 186 1.30 -13.92 -33.12
CA GLU A 186 1.12 -12.93 -34.16
C GLU A 186 1.12 -13.55 -35.56
N ARG A 187 1.90 -14.62 -35.80
CA ARG A 187 1.87 -15.39 -37.07
C ARG A 187 0.55 -16.14 -37.24
N ASP A 188 0.02 -16.75 -36.19
CA ASP A 188 -1.25 -17.47 -36.21
C ASP A 188 -2.44 -16.51 -36.28
N ARG A 189 -2.38 -15.41 -35.56
CA ARG A 189 -3.45 -14.41 -35.45
C ARG A 189 -2.90 -12.99 -35.59
N PRO A 190 -2.71 -12.48 -36.80
CA PRO A 190 -2.22 -11.14 -37.03
C PRO A 190 -3.00 -10.07 -36.25
N GLY A 191 -2.30 -9.17 -35.60
CA GLY A 191 -2.88 -8.12 -34.74
C GLY A 191 -3.25 -8.57 -33.33
N ILE A 192 -2.83 -9.78 -32.90
CA ILE A 192 -3.14 -10.29 -31.55
C ILE A 192 -2.60 -9.40 -30.45
N GLY A 193 -1.40 -8.83 -30.64
CA GLY A 193 -0.82 -7.88 -29.68
C GLY A 193 -1.71 -6.66 -29.46
N ARG A 194 -2.28 -6.08 -30.53
CA ARG A 194 -3.23 -4.96 -30.44
C ARG A 194 -4.53 -5.36 -29.73
N ARG A 195 -5.00 -6.60 -29.92
CA ARG A 195 -6.18 -7.12 -29.24
C ARG A 195 -5.92 -7.29 -27.74
N PHE A 196 -4.76 -7.80 -27.33
CA PHE A 196 -4.36 -7.86 -25.91
C PHE A 196 -4.27 -6.47 -25.29
N HIS A 197 -3.68 -5.51 -26.00
CA HIS A 197 -3.60 -4.12 -25.54
C HIS A 197 -5.00 -3.51 -25.32
N SER A 198 -5.90 -3.67 -26.31
CA SER A 198 -7.29 -3.18 -26.21
C SER A 198 -8.06 -3.84 -25.07
N ALA A 199 -7.94 -5.17 -24.91
CA ALA A 199 -8.58 -5.92 -23.85
C ALA A 199 -8.04 -5.52 -22.47
N ALA A 200 -6.74 -5.27 -22.32
CA ALA A 200 -6.15 -4.75 -21.09
C ALA A 200 -6.69 -3.35 -20.75
N GLY A 201 -6.85 -2.49 -21.74
CA GLY A 201 -7.49 -1.17 -21.59
C GLY A 201 -8.94 -1.27 -21.11
N ALA A 202 -9.72 -2.20 -21.67
CA ALA A 202 -11.09 -2.47 -21.22
C ALA A 202 -11.11 -3.00 -19.77
N ALA A 203 -10.22 -3.93 -19.42
CA ALA A 203 -10.08 -4.46 -18.07
C ALA A 203 -9.66 -3.37 -17.07
N MET A 204 -8.83 -2.41 -17.49
CA MET A 204 -8.45 -1.27 -16.66
C MET A 204 -9.65 -0.38 -16.35
N ARG A 205 -10.45 -0.01 -17.36
CA ARG A 205 -11.66 0.81 -17.16
C ARG A 205 -12.69 0.12 -16.27
N LEU A 206 -12.90 -1.19 -16.45
CA LEU A 206 -13.77 -1.98 -15.57
C LEU A 206 -13.27 -1.99 -14.12
N HIS A 207 -11.96 -2.15 -13.94
CA HIS A 207 -11.36 -2.10 -12.61
C HIS A 207 -11.51 -0.71 -11.96
N GLU A 208 -11.27 0.37 -12.68
CA GLU A 208 -11.44 1.74 -12.20
C GLU A 208 -12.90 2.01 -11.80
N ALA A 209 -13.85 1.61 -12.65
CA ALA A 209 -15.29 1.72 -12.35
C ALA A 209 -15.67 0.91 -11.09
N ALA A 210 -15.17 -0.34 -10.98
CA ALA A 210 -15.38 -1.18 -9.80
C ALA A 210 -14.76 -0.56 -8.54
N SER A 211 -13.54 -0.01 -8.65
CA SER A 211 -12.85 0.66 -7.54
C SER A 211 -13.61 1.91 -7.08
N THR A 212 -14.15 2.69 -8.01
CA THR A 212 -14.98 3.86 -7.70
C THR A 212 -16.27 3.46 -7.00
N ALA A 213 -16.99 2.47 -7.53
CA ALA A 213 -18.22 1.95 -6.92
C ALA A 213 -17.95 1.33 -5.53
N ALA A 214 -16.81 0.68 -5.37
CA ALA A 214 -16.39 0.04 -4.12
C ALA A 214 -15.89 1.03 -3.05
N ALA A 215 -15.48 2.24 -3.44
CA ALA A 215 -14.80 3.19 -2.55
C ALA A 215 -15.66 3.64 -1.36
N GLY A 216 -16.99 3.65 -1.51
CA GLY A 216 -17.96 4.00 -0.47
C GLY A 216 -18.41 2.85 0.42
N ALA A 217 -18.11 1.59 0.05
CA ALA A 217 -18.60 0.43 0.81
C ALA A 217 -17.78 0.25 2.10
N THR A 218 -18.34 0.68 3.21
CA THR A 218 -17.75 0.59 4.56
C THR A 218 -18.51 -0.36 5.47
N THR A 219 -19.74 -0.70 5.12
CA THR A 219 -20.62 -1.57 5.90
C THR A 219 -20.87 -2.90 5.18
N ARG A 220 -21.19 -3.92 5.97
CA ARG A 220 -21.62 -5.22 5.47
C ARG A 220 -22.87 -5.12 4.57
N GLY A 221 -23.82 -4.26 4.94
CA GLY A 221 -25.03 -4.02 4.16
C GLY A 221 -24.73 -3.44 2.78
N GLU A 222 -23.83 -2.47 2.70
CA GLU A 222 -23.37 -1.90 1.42
C GLU A 222 -22.62 -2.93 0.59
N LEU A 223 -21.69 -3.70 1.19
CA LEU A 223 -20.92 -4.74 0.49
C LEU A 223 -21.83 -5.75 -0.22
N ARG A 224 -22.90 -6.19 0.46
CA ARG A 224 -23.85 -7.20 -0.06
C ARG A 224 -24.70 -6.71 -1.22
N ARG A 225 -24.86 -5.40 -1.40
CA ARG A 225 -25.59 -4.81 -2.54
C ARG A 225 -24.73 -4.74 -3.80
N LEU A 226 -23.40 -4.94 -3.66
CA LEU A 226 -22.50 -4.90 -4.79
C LEU A 226 -22.43 -6.27 -5.48
N PRO A 227 -22.28 -6.30 -6.81
CA PRO A 227 -21.90 -7.52 -7.50
C PRO A 227 -20.59 -8.11 -6.92
N GLU A 228 -20.47 -9.45 -6.87
CA GLU A 228 -19.31 -10.11 -6.24
C GLU A 228 -17.93 -9.57 -6.67
N PRO A 229 -17.66 -9.31 -7.99
CA PRO A 229 -16.39 -8.72 -8.41
C PRO A 229 -16.12 -7.32 -7.82
N VAL A 230 -17.17 -6.51 -7.64
CA VAL A 230 -17.06 -5.17 -7.06
C VAL A 230 -16.91 -5.26 -5.54
N ALA A 231 -17.63 -6.17 -4.88
CA ALA A 231 -17.48 -6.47 -3.47
C ALA A 231 -16.04 -6.95 -3.14
N ALA A 232 -15.47 -7.81 -4.00
CA ALA A 232 -14.08 -8.23 -3.88
C ALA A 232 -13.10 -7.05 -4.00
N GLU A 233 -13.37 -6.09 -4.87
CA GLU A 233 -12.56 -4.88 -5.00
C GLU A 233 -12.69 -3.96 -3.78
N ALA A 234 -13.89 -3.82 -3.21
CA ALA A 234 -14.12 -3.07 -1.96
C ALA A 234 -13.27 -3.63 -0.81
N LEU A 235 -13.23 -4.96 -0.66
CA LEU A 235 -12.42 -5.62 0.36
C LEU A 235 -10.91 -5.41 0.15
N LYS A 236 -10.44 -5.42 -1.10
CA LYS A 236 -9.04 -5.10 -1.42
C LYS A 236 -8.71 -3.65 -1.08
N LEU A 237 -9.59 -2.70 -1.42
CA LEU A 237 -9.39 -1.30 -1.08
C LEU A 237 -9.33 -1.08 0.44
N LEU A 238 -10.20 -1.75 1.20
CA LEU A 238 -10.13 -1.73 2.67
C LEU A 238 -8.78 -2.24 3.19
N TYR A 239 -8.29 -3.35 2.63
CA TYR A 239 -7.01 -3.93 2.99
C TYR A 239 -5.83 -2.99 2.67
N VAL A 240 -5.80 -2.40 1.47
CA VAL A 240 -4.73 -1.48 1.06
C VAL A 240 -4.75 -0.19 1.89
N ARG A 241 -5.94 0.37 2.18
CA ARG A 241 -6.10 1.54 3.07
C ARG A 241 -5.59 1.28 4.49
N ALA A 242 -5.65 0.03 4.95
CA ALA A 242 -5.11 -0.38 6.25
C ALA A 242 -3.59 -0.65 6.24
N GLY A 243 -2.91 -0.40 5.13
CA GLY A 243 -1.46 -0.60 4.99
C GLY A 243 -1.07 -1.95 4.37
N GLY A 244 -2.01 -2.70 3.85
CA GLY A 244 -1.75 -3.94 3.11
C GLY A 244 -1.11 -3.68 1.75
N SER A 245 -0.32 -4.65 1.24
CA SER A 245 0.34 -4.57 -0.06
C SER A 245 -0.61 -4.82 -1.23
N ASP A 246 -0.38 -4.19 -2.38
CA ASP A 246 -1.08 -4.50 -3.64
C ASP A 246 -0.07 -5.05 -4.67
N PRO A 247 -0.22 -6.31 -5.16
CA PRO A 247 -1.20 -7.31 -4.75
C PRO A 247 -0.79 -8.04 -3.45
N GLY A 248 -1.73 -8.20 -2.51
CA GLY A 248 -1.48 -8.86 -1.22
C GLY A 248 -2.49 -9.94 -0.88
N LEU A 249 -3.74 -9.82 -1.34
CA LEU A 249 -4.80 -10.76 -1.06
C LEU A 249 -4.92 -11.84 -2.16
N SER A 250 -4.95 -13.11 -1.73
CA SER A 250 -5.31 -14.23 -2.59
C SER A 250 -6.84 -14.36 -2.76
N ARG A 251 -7.29 -15.16 -3.73
CA ARG A 251 -8.71 -15.53 -3.87
C ARG A 251 -9.29 -16.12 -2.58
N ALA A 252 -8.51 -16.96 -1.88
CA ALA A 252 -8.93 -17.56 -0.62
C ALA A 252 -9.18 -16.51 0.47
N HIS A 253 -8.32 -15.49 0.58
CA HIS A 253 -8.52 -14.38 1.52
C HIS A 253 -9.81 -13.63 1.22
N ILE A 254 -10.07 -13.28 -0.05
CA ILE A 254 -11.29 -12.57 -0.45
C ILE A 254 -12.54 -13.41 -0.15
N ALA A 255 -12.54 -14.69 -0.50
CA ALA A 255 -13.65 -15.60 -0.22
C ALA A 255 -13.92 -15.72 1.29
N ALA A 256 -12.87 -15.81 2.11
CA ALA A 256 -13.00 -15.85 3.56
C ALA A 256 -13.58 -14.52 4.12
N MET A 257 -13.14 -13.36 3.61
CA MET A 257 -13.68 -12.05 4.00
C MET A 257 -15.16 -11.93 3.61
N LEU A 258 -15.56 -12.33 2.40
CA LEU A 258 -16.95 -12.37 1.95
C LEU A 258 -17.78 -13.29 2.85
N SER A 259 -17.27 -14.49 3.18
CA SER A 259 -17.94 -15.43 4.09
C SER A 259 -18.17 -14.86 5.49
N VAL A 260 -17.25 -14.07 6.04
CA VAL A 260 -17.42 -13.38 7.33
C VAL A 260 -18.44 -12.25 7.23
N ALA A 261 -18.59 -11.65 6.04
CA ALA A 261 -19.59 -10.63 5.78
C ALA A 261 -21.03 -11.17 5.69
N GLU A 262 -21.24 -12.50 5.63
CA GLU A 262 -22.57 -13.09 5.62
C GLU A 262 -23.29 -12.94 6.97
N PRO A 263 -24.65 -12.81 6.98
CA PRO A 263 -25.43 -12.74 8.20
C PRO A 263 -25.24 -13.96 9.10
N GLY A 264 -25.28 -13.75 10.40
CA GLY A 264 -25.15 -14.82 11.39
C GLY A 264 -23.70 -15.30 11.66
N ARG A 265 -22.71 -14.79 10.94
CA ARG A 265 -21.30 -15.10 11.14
C ARG A 265 -20.51 -13.99 11.86
N GLY A 266 -21.20 -13.06 12.51
CA GLY A 266 -20.59 -11.97 13.28
C GLY A 266 -19.69 -12.49 14.41
N GLY A 267 -18.60 -11.76 14.70
CA GLY A 267 -17.62 -12.12 15.73
C GLY A 267 -16.48 -13.01 15.25
N ARG A 268 -16.46 -13.45 13.98
CA ARG A 268 -15.34 -14.12 13.34
C ARG A 268 -14.54 -13.11 12.52
N GLY A 269 -13.22 -13.16 12.61
CA GLY A 269 -12.32 -12.37 11.77
C GLY A 269 -11.49 -13.27 10.86
N VAL A 270 -10.87 -12.69 9.84
CA VAL A 270 -9.95 -13.36 8.92
C VAL A 270 -8.57 -12.71 9.04
N ASP A 271 -7.56 -13.53 9.34
CA ASP A 271 -6.18 -13.07 9.32
C ASP A 271 -5.73 -12.87 7.87
N LEU A 272 -5.10 -11.74 7.61
CA LEU A 272 -4.66 -11.30 6.29
C LEU A 272 -3.13 -11.14 6.26
N PRO A 273 -2.51 -11.17 5.08
CA PRO A 273 -1.09 -10.90 4.93
C PRO A 273 -0.68 -9.55 5.53
N GLY A 274 0.60 -9.41 5.88
CA GLY A 274 1.12 -8.17 6.47
C GLY A 274 0.71 -7.94 7.93
N GLY A 275 0.28 -9.00 8.64
CA GLY A 275 -0.12 -8.90 10.05
C GLY A 275 -1.43 -8.11 10.23
N LEU A 276 -2.31 -8.15 9.25
CA LEU A 276 -3.62 -7.50 9.27
C LEU A 276 -4.73 -8.53 9.53
N ARG A 277 -5.87 -8.07 10.02
CA ARG A 277 -7.06 -8.88 10.27
C ARG A 277 -8.33 -8.14 9.81
N PHE A 278 -9.12 -8.79 8.98
CA PHE A 278 -10.47 -8.33 8.65
C PHE A 278 -11.46 -8.78 9.72
N ARG A 279 -12.34 -7.87 10.13
CA ARG A 279 -13.43 -8.16 11.08
C ARG A 279 -14.65 -7.28 10.81
N ILE A 280 -15.79 -7.69 11.38
CA ILE A 280 -17.02 -6.90 11.36
C ILE A 280 -17.40 -6.56 12.79
N VAL A 281 -17.62 -5.27 13.05
CA VAL A 281 -18.06 -4.74 14.35
C VAL A 281 -19.40 -4.05 14.14
N GLY A 282 -20.48 -4.67 14.62
CA GLY A 282 -21.84 -4.29 14.23
C GLY A 282 -22.09 -4.56 12.76
N ASP A 283 -22.29 -3.53 11.96
CA ASP A 283 -22.37 -3.61 10.49
C ASP A 283 -21.09 -3.06 9.78
N LEU A 284 -20.16 -2.47 10.53
CA LEU A 284 -18.97 -1.83 10.00
C LEU A 284 -17.87 -2.85 9.70
N MET A 285 -17.34 -2.81 8.48
CA MET A 285 -16.19 -3.60 8.05
C MET A 285 -14.89 -2.89 8.44
N GLN A 286 -13.95 -3.62 9.01
CA GLN A 286 -12.67 -3.10 9.43
C GLN A 286 -11.54 -4.04 9.04
N VAL A 287 -10.44 -3.47 8.57
CA VAL A 287 -9.14 -4.14 8.51
C VAL A 287 -8.24 -3.44 9.52
N VAL A 288 -7.76 -4.18 10.48
CA VAL A 288 -6.95 -3.68 11.59
C VAL A 288 -5.68 -4.51 11.68
N PRO A 289 -4.61 -4.02 12.33
CA PRO A 289 -3.48 -4.86 12.64
C PRO A 289 -3.95 -6.14 13.34
N SER A 290 -3.49 -7.30 12.87
CA SER A 290 -3.72 -8.59 13.52
C SER A 290 -2.95 -8.57 14.84
N ARG A 291 -3.55 -7.99 15.88
CA ARG A 291 -3.03 -8.13 17.22
C ARG A 291 -3.40 -9.53 17.73
N ARG A 292 -2.56 -10.48 17.49
CA ARG A 292 -2.15 -11.25 18.66
C ARG A 292 -1.54 -10.20 19.60
N VAL A 293 -2.13 -10.01 20.77
CA VAL A 293 -1.44 -9.34 21.86
C VAL A 293 -0.01 -9.82 21.77
N SER A 294 0.91 -8.90 21.50
CA SER A 294 2.30 -9.25 21.21
C SER A 294 2.70 -10.25 22.30
N ASN A 295 3.16 -11.43 21.93
CA ASN A 295 3.71 -12.41 22.88
C ASN A 295 5.03 -11.90 23.51
N GLY A 296 5.27 -10.59 23.46
CA GLY A 296 6.25 -9.94 24.29
C GLY A 296 5.72 -9.88 25.74
N PRO A 297 6.57 -10.12 26.73
CA PRO A 297 6.15 -10.09 28.12
C PRO A 297 5.56 -8.71 28.42
N LEU A 298 4.26 -8.68 28.73
CA LEU A 298 3.60 -7.48 29.25
C LEU A 298 4.32 -7.07 30.53
N ARG A 299 4.77 -5.83 30.58
CA ARG A 299 5.46 -5.29 31.77
C ARG A 299 4.54 -4.30 32.47
N LEU A 300 4.27 -4.55 33.72
CA LEU A 300 3.62 -3.61 34.64
C LEU A 300 4.70 -2.63 35.14
N GLN A 301 4.50 -1.35 34.87
CA GLN A 301 5.34 -0.28 35.38
C GLN A 301 4.57 0.41 36.51
N VAL A 302 5.19 0.48 37.69
CA VAL A 302 4.62 1.13 38.84
C VAL A 302 5.63 2.14 39.37
N LYS A 303 5.22 3.39 39.53
CA LYS A 303 6.01 4.47 40.11
C LYS A 303 5.13 5.36 40.99
N THR A 304 5.69 6.00 41.96
CA THR A 304 4.99 7.04 42.74
C THR A 304 4.86 8.30 41.87
N CYS A 305 3.71 8.97 41.93
CA CYS A 305 3.49 10.27 41.28
C CYS A 305 2.52 11.12 42.07
N MET A 306 2.55 12.45 41.82
CA MET A 306 1.66 13.44 42.45
C MET A 306 0.38 13.69 41.62
N GLY A 307 0.01 12.74 40.79
CA GLY A 307 -1.05 12.88 39.79
C GLY A 307 -0.48 13.26 38.43
N CYS A 308 -0.90 12.58 37.38
CA CYS A 308 -0.45 12.81 36.02
C CYS A 308 -1.64 12.68 35.04
N ASP A 309 -1.62 13.45 33.96
CA ASP A 309 -2.61 13.42 32.86
C ASP A 309 -2.36 12.32 31.84
N ASP A 310 -1.69 11.25 32.23
CA ASP A 310 -1.42 10.14 31.33
C ASP A 310 -2.68 9.30 31.15
N SER A 311 -3.36 9.51 30.03
CA SER A 311 -4.57 8.75 29.63
C SER A 311 -4.31 7.25 29.42
N HIS A 312 -3.03 6.83 29.37
CA HIS A 312 -2.60 5.45 29.16
C HIS A 312 -2.17 4.76 30.46
N ALA A 313 -2.37 5.40 31.61
CA ALA A 313 -2.05 4.86 32.92
C ALA A 313 -3.23 4.98 33.90
N ALA A 314 -3.21 4.21 34.95
CA ALA A 314 -4.10 4.40 36.10
C ALA A 314 -3.36 5.09 37.26
N HIS A 315 -4.05 6.01 37.93
CA HIS A 315 -3.58 6.62 39.14
C HIS A 315 -4.32 6.00 40.34
N LEU A 316 -3.61 5.18 41.09
CA LEU A 316 -4.16 4.39 42.18
C LEU A 316 -3.67 4.88 43.55
N ARG A 317 -4.35 4.48 44.64
CA ARG A 317 -3.93 4.79 46.01
C ARG A 317 -2.52 4.30 46.31
N PRO A 318 -1.75 5.01 47.12
CA PRO A 318 -0.41 4.58 47.54
C PRO A 318 -0.48 3.29 48.39
N GLY A 319 0.61 2.52 48.40
CA GLY A 319 0.73 1.31 49.21
C GLY A 319 0.03 0.07 48.69
N LEU A 320 -0.60 0.12 47.48
CA LEU A 320 -1.22 -1.06 46.89
C LEU A 320 -0.17 -1.97 46.25
N ALA A 321 -0.22 -3.26 46.57
CA ALA A 321 0.50 -4.28 45.83
C ALA A 321 -0.30 -4.63 44.54
N VAL A 322 0.18 -4.17 43.40
CA VAL A 322 -0.51 -4.39 42.11
C VAL A 322 0.16 -5.50 41.31
N SER A 323 -0.68 -6.29 40.63
CA SER A 323 -0.24 -7.40 39.78
C SER A 323 -0.98 -7.38 38.45
N LEU A 324 -0.32 -7.94 37.42
CA LEU A 324 -0.90 -8.15 36.08
C LEU A 324 -1.62 -9.50 36.04
N GLY A 325 -2.80 -9.54 35.43
CA GLY A 325 -3.55 -10.78 35.23
C GLY A 325 -4.47 -10.68 34.04
N PHE A 326 -5.29 -11.72 33.86
CA PHE A 326 -6.23 -11.82 32.74
C PHE A 326 -7.65 -12.11 33.28
N ARG A 327 -8.61 -12.11 32.34
CA ARG A 327 -10.01 -12.33 32.66
C ARG A 327 -10.24 -13.69 33.33
N ARG A 328 -11.04 -13.66 34.38
CA ARG A 328 -11.61 -14.83 35.05
C ARG A 328 -13.11 -14.62 35.33
N PRO A 329 -13.90 -15.66 35.47
CA PRO A 329 -15.35 -15.54 35.75
C PRO A 329 -15.64 -14.70 37.01
N GLY A 330 -16.71 -13.92 36.93
CA GLY A 330 -17.22 -13.21 38.11
C GLY A 330 -16.57 -11.85 38.40
N LEU A 331 -15.56 -11.43 37.63
CA LEU A 331 -14.89 -10.14 37.87
C LEU A 331 -15.85 -8.95 37.72
N ARG A 332 -15.77 -8.08 38.72
CA ARG A 332 -16.52 -6.83 38.80
C ARG A 332 -15.59 -5.70 39.24
N LEU A 333 -15.90 -4.47 38.83
CA LEU A 333 -15.30 -3.28 39.38
C LEU A 333 -16.34 -2.16 39.45
N ARG A 334 -16.10 -1.13 40.26
CA ARG A 334 -16.91 0.08 40.31
C ARG A 334 -16.21 1.17 39.49
N PRO A 335 -16.67 1.45 38.26
CA PRO A 335 -15.99 2.43 37.41
C PRO A 335 -15.96 3.82 38.06
N LEU A 336 -14.84 4.52 37.97
CA LEU A 336 -14.72 5.91 38.39
C LEU A 336 -15.75 6.77 37.65
N GLY A 337 -16.55 7.56 38.37
CA GLY A 337 -17.67 8.34 37.80
C GLY A 337 -18.94 7.53 37.53
N GLY A 338 -18.95 6.23 37.75
CA GLY A 338 -20.11 5.35 37.50
C GLY A 338 -20.96 5.11 38.73
N ARG A 339 -22.25 4.77 38.54
CA ARG A 339 -23.16 4.36 39.61
C ARG A 339 -23.07 2.85 39.87
N GLY A 340 -22.53 2.43 40.99
CA GLY A 340 -22.52 1.03 41.41
C GLY A 340 -21.45 0.14 40.76
N SER A 341 -21.45 -1.16 41.14
CA SER A 341 -20.51 -2.15 40.67
C SER A 341 -21.01 -2.78 39.34
N ARG A 342 -20.14 -2.88 38.35
CA ARG A 342 -20.42 -3.45 37.04
C ARG A 342 -19.62 -4.75 36.80
N LYS A 343 -20.19 -5.69 36.03
CA LYS A 343 -19.46 -6.88 35.59
C LYS A 343 -18.43 -6.46 34.54
N LEU A 344 -17.24 -7.03 34.56
CA LEU A 344 -16.21 -6.81 33.55
C LEU A 344 -16.73 -7.08 32.11
N GLN A 345 -17.60 -8.09 31.99
CA GLN A 345 -18.24 -8.43 30.71
C GLN A 345 -19.02 -7.26 30.11
N ASP A 346 -19.78 -6.52 30.96
CA ASP A 346 -20.60 -5.39 30.51
C ASP A 346 -19.72 -4.21 30.09
N ILE A 347 -18.60 -3.98 30.80
CA ILE A 347 -17.61 -2.97 30.44
C ILE A 347 -17.01 -3.25 29.07
N PHE A 348 -16.66 -4.52 28.80
CA PHE A 348 -16.17 -4.92 27.47
C PHE A 348 -17.22 -4.78 26.36
N VAL A 349 -18.50 -5.06 26.66
CA VAL A 349 -19.61 -4.90 25.70
C VAL A 349 -19.82 -3.43 25.37
N ASP A 350 -19.90 -2.56 26.37
CA ASP A 350 -20.10 -1.11 26.17
C ASP A 350 -18.93 -0.47 25.43
N ALA A 351 -17.71 -0.90 25.74
CA ALA A 351 -16.49 -0.48 25.06
C ALA A 351 -16.31 -1.16 23.68
N ARG A 352 -17.27 -2.01 23.27
CA ARG A 352 -17.25 -2.75 22.00
C ARG A 352 -15.98 -3.58 21.80
N VAL A 353 -15.40 -4.08 22.89
CA VAL A 353 -14.26 -4.98 22.81
C VAL A 353 -14.70 -6.30 22.18
N PRO A 354 -14.05 -6.74 21.05
CA PRO A 354 -14.37 -8.01 20.41
C PRO A 354 -14.27 -9.20 21.38
N ARG A 355 -15.15 -10.20 21.19
CA ARG A 355 -15.22 -11.33 22.12
C ARG A 355 -13.93 -12.12 22.19
N GLU A 356 -13.23 -12.24 21.07
CA GLU A 356 -11.94 -12.93 20.96
C GLU A 356 -10.79 -12.23 21.68
N ASP A 357 -10.89 -10.91 21.90
CA ASP A 357 -9.85 -10.11 22.57
C ASP A 357 -10.02 -10.06 24.08
N ARG A 358 -11.22 -10.40 24.61
CA ARG A 358 -11.58 -10.18 26.02
C ARG A 358 -10.80 -11.07 26.97
N ASP A 359 -10.50 -12.30 26.59
CA ASP A 359 -9.78 -13.25 27.45
C ASP A 359 -8.28 -12.96 27.50
N ALA A 360 -7.74 -12.33 26.44
CA ALA A 360 -6.35 -11.89 26.36
C ALA A 360 -6.13 -10.43 26.82
N TRP A 361 -7.20 -9.71 27.23
CA TRP A 361 -7.09 -8.33 27.68
C TRP A 361 -6.37 -8.26 29.01
N PRO A 362 -5.24 -7.53 29.12
CA PRO A 362 -4.52 -7.42 30.37
C PRO A 362 -5.35 -6.64 31.42
N LEU A 363 -5.32 -7.10 32.63
CA LEU A 363 -6.03 -6.52 33.78
C LEU A 363 -5.04 -6.25 34.90
N VAL A 364 -5.26 -5.19 35.64
CA VAL A 364 -4.46 -4.90 36.86
C VAL A 364 -5.29 -5.15 38.09
N PHE A 365 -4.73 -5.91 39.00
CA PHE A 365 -5.34 -6.28 40.28
C PHE A 365 -4.58 -5.63 41.43
N ALA A 366 -5.31 -5.27 42.50
CA ALA A 366 -4.77 -4.95 43.80
C ALA A 366 -5.19 -6.08 44.77
N GLY A 367 -4.27 -7.01 45.05
CA GLY A 367 -4.63 -8.29 45.64
C GLY A 367 -5.58 -9.08 44.72
N GLU A 368 -6.73 -9.46 45.21
CA GLU A 368 -7.76 -10.14 44.42
C GLU A 368 -8.74 -9.20 43.71
N LYS A 369 -8.75 -7.92 44.05
CA LYS A 369 -9.68 -6.94 43.53
C LYS A 369 -9.21 -6.40 42.17
N LEU A 370 -10.11 -6.35 41.15
CA LEU A 370 -9.84 -5.72 39.87
C LEU A 370 -9.70 -4.21 40.07
N ALA A 371 -8.51 -3.67 39.86
CA ALA A 371 -8.19 -2.26 40.08
C ALA A 371 -8.30 -1.43 38.78
N TRP A 372 -7.86 -1.99 37.68
CA TRP A 372 -7.84 -1.25 36.39
C TRP A 372 -8.05 -2.18 35.22
N VAL A 373 -8.92 -1.78 34.32
CA VAL A 373 -9.10 -2.33 32.96
C VAL A 373 -8.46 -1.34 31.99
N PRO A 374 -7.25 -1.58 31.51
CA PRO A 374 -6.47 -0.64 30.73
C PRO A 374 -7.23 -0.05 29.54
N GLY A 375 -7.24 1.29 29.46
CA GLY A 375 -7.95 2.03 28.43
C GLY A 375 -9.46 2.06 28.56
N LEU A 376 -10.08 1.42 29.58
CA LEU A 376 -11.53 1.31 29.71
C LEU A 376 -12.07 1.82 31.05
N ALA A 377 -11.54 1.36 32.19
CA ALA A 377 -12.09 1.74 33.50
C ALA A 377 -11.10 1.54 34.63
N VAL A 378 -11.10 2.45 35.61
CA VAL A 378 -10.39 2.34 36.91
C VAL A 378 -11.43 2.15 38.02
N ASP A 379 -11.11 1.31 38.99
CA ASP A 379 -11.99 1.11 40.15
C ASP A 379 -12.03 2.36 41.03
N ALA A 380 -13.22 2.88 41.31
CA ALA A 380 -13.43 4.12 42.05
C ALA A 380 -12.89 4.10 43.52
N GLU A 381 -12.87 2.92 44.14
CA GLU A 381 -12.37 2.80 45.52
C GLU A 381 -10.83 2.74 45.58
N LEU A 382 -10.21 2.33 44.48
CA LEU A 382 -8.76 2.20 44.35
C LEU A 382 -8.11 3.36 43.63
N ALA A 383 -8.89 4.13 42.91
CA ALA A 383 -8.45 5.35 42.22
C ALA A 383 -8.01 6.43 43.20
N ARG A 384 -7.10 7.30 42.77
CA ARG A 384 -6.64 8.47 43.49
C ARG A 384 -6.89 9.72 42.67
N PRO A 385 -7.43 10.82 43.24
CA PRO A 385 -7.61 12.08 42.52
C PRO A 385 -6.29 12.68 42.02
N HIS A 386 -6.38 13.49 40.97
CA HIS A 386 -5.26 14.32 40.53
C HIS A 386 -4.79 15.28 41.64
N GLY A 387 -3.48 15.51 41.66
CA GLY A 387 -2.87 16.39 42.67
C GLY A 387 -2.57 15.73 44.01
N GLU A 388 -2.96 14.48 44.19
CA GLU A 388 -2.67 13.72 45.39
C GLU A 388 -1.62 12.63 45.19
N PRO A 389 -0.76 12.32 46.18
CA PRO A 389 0.23 11.25 46.04
C PRO A 389 -0.42 9.91 45.78
N GLY A 390 0.06 9.19 44.79
CA GLY A 390 -0.47 7.89 44.39
C GLY A 390 0.52 7.04 43.59
N LEU A 391 0.04 5.90 43.12
CA LEU A 391 0.77 5.01 42.22
C LEU A 391 0.34 5.27 40.77
N HIS A 392 1.30 5.66 39.95
CA HIS A 392 1.16 5.64 38.51
C HIS A 392 1.42 4.22 38.03
N VAL A 393 0.39 3.60 37.45
CA VAL A 393 0.42 2.21 36.95
C VAL A 393 0.19 2.20 35.47
N ALA A 394 1.18 1.73 34.72
CA ALA A 394 1.13 1.61 33.29
C ALA A 394 1.50 0.20 32.83
N ILE A 395 1.02 -0.20 31.65
CA ILE A 395 1.35 -1.48 31.00
C ILE A 395 2.02 -1.20 29.67
N THR A 396 3.08 -1.90 29.37
CA THR A 396 3.79 -1.80 28.09
C THR A 396 3.91 -3.19 27.45
N PRO A 397 3.45 -3.38 26.22
CA PRO A 397 2.67 -2.46 25.39
C PRO A 397 1.20 -2.32 25.85
N MET A 398 0.65 -1.09 25.78
CA MET A 398 -0.75 -0.85 26.13
C MET A 398 -1.70 -1.45 25.10
N PRO A 399 -2.81 -2.11 25.53
CA PRO A 399 -3.91 -2.43 24.64
C PRO A 399 -4.65 -1.12 24.30
N VAL A 400 -4.72 -0.77 23.02
CA VAL A 400 -5.50 0.39 22.57
C VAL A 400 -6.89 -0.10 22.21
N PRO A 401 -7.98 0.39 22.87
CA PRO A 401 -9.31 0.19 22.36
C PRO A 401 -9.39 0.81 20.95
N THR A 402 -9.65 0.02 19.96
CA THR A 402 -9.94 0.54 18.62
C THR A 402 -11.35 1.12 18.62
N ALA A 403 -11.54 2.27 19.26
CA ALA A 403 -12.66 3.12 18.88
C ALA A 403 -12.43 3.54 17.44
N PRO A 404 -13.42 3.41 16.55
CA PRO A 404 -13.27 3.88 15.19
C PRO A 404 -13.06 5.40 15.26
N LYS A 405 -11.87 5.89 14.83
CA LYS A 405 -11.80 7.25 14.31
C LYS A 405 -12.72 7.24 13.11
N VAL A 406 -13.91 7.77 13.28
CA VAL A 406 -14.78 8.12 12.17
C VAL A 406 -14.07 9.24 11.44
N VAL A 407 -13.27 8.89 10.47
CA VAL A 407 -12.82 9.83 9.45
C VAL A 407 -14.07 10.15 8.65
N ARG A 408 -14.77 11.20 9.04
CA ARG A 408 -15.73 11.84 8.16
C ARG A 408 -14.93 12.30 6.96
N LEU A 409 -15.12 11.65 5.83
CA LEU A 409 -14.71 12.18 4.54
C LEU A 409 -15.50 13.47 4.36
N GLU A 410 -14.84 14.62 4.48
CA GLU A 410 -15.36 15.86 3.92
C GLU A 410 -15.52 15.62 2.42
N ASN A 411 -16.74 15.67 1.96
CA ASN A 411 -17.09 15.68 0.55
C ASN A 411 -16.33 16.85 -0.09
N PRO A 412 -15.49 16.63 -1.11
CA PRO A 412 -14.97 17.73 -1.89
C PRO A 412 -16.19 18.42 -2.52
N LYS A 413 -16.44 19.66 -2.10
CA LYS A 413 -17.45 20.54 -2.69
C LYS A 413 -17.30 20.48 -4.20
N SER A 414 -18.34 20.02 -4.90
CA SER A 414 -18.50 20.21 -6.34
C SER A 414 -18.35 21.69 -6.69
N PRO A 415 -17.47 22.03 -7.64
CA PRO A 415 -17.52 23.33 -8.27
C PRO A 415 -18.51 23.24 -9.44
N LEU A 416 -19.80 23.25 -9.16
CA LEU A 416 -20.78 23.69 -10.14
C LEU A 416 -21.20 25.09 -9.69
N GLY A 417 -20.41 26.06 -10.15
CA GLY A 417 -20.79 27.45 -10.16
C GLY A 417 -21.87 27.67 -11.21
N ASP A 418 -22.91 28.36 -10.79
CA ASP A 418 -23.99 28.90 -11.58
C ASP A 418 -23.48 29.59 -12.86
N LEU A 419 -24.00 29.16 -13.99
CA LEU A 419 -24.10 29.96 -15.20
C LEU A 419 -25.58 30.22 -15.45
N SER A 420 -26.06 31.34 -14.95
CA SER A 420 -27.17 32.08 -15.52
C SER A 420 -26.66 33.01 -16.57
#